data_4da765ab8cc34e357975e99525aade00
#
_entry.id   4da765ab8cc34e357975e99525aade00
#
_cell.length_a   1.000
_cell.length_b   1.000
_cell.length_c   1.000
_cell.angle_alpha   90.00
_cell.angle_beta   90.00
_cell.angle_gamma   90.00
#
_symmetry.space_group_name_H-M   'P 1'
#
loop_
_entity.id
_entity.type
_entity.pdbx_description
1 polymer ?
#
loop_
_entity_poly.entity_id
_entity_poly.type
_entity_poly.pdbx_seq_one_letter_code
_entity_poly.pdbx_strand_id
1 'polypeptide(L)'
;MKPQYWVALMSVVMLLAGCSSTPHKRSSAKAVFKACVHPDQSKQFSYRKGRPMQIEQKVMMQRMAEEQAMRTRARPANADRYDKEPGEGPLYDELAELMETKQFCKEGYFELDSSFEHGYERIIGECNDSATEQEMQKLPLCGPDDRL
;
A
#
# COMPACT_ATOMS: atom_id res chain seq x y z
N MET A 1 -35.05 51.11 -11.95
CA MET A 1 -34.81 49.68 -11.78
C MET A 1 -35.08 49.31 -10.33
N LYS A 2 -36.01 48.39 -10.06
CA LYS A 2 -36.55 48.15 -8.71
C LYS A 2 -35.58 47.33 -7.87
N PRO A 3 -35.27 47.69 -6.61
CA PRO A 3 -34.27 47.02 -5.76
C PRO A 3 -34.62 45.58 -5.35
N GLN A 4 -35.82 45.12 -5.72
CA GLN A 4 -36.32 43.81 -5.33
C GLN A 4 -35.58 42.62 -6.00
N TYR A 5 -34.94 42.82 -7.13
CA TYR A 5 -34.25 41.76 -7.85
C TYR A 5 -32.88 41.41 -7.23
N TRP A 6 -32.26 42.33 -6.51
CA TRP A 6 -30.94 42.14 -5.90
C TRP A 6 -31.01 41.21 -4.68
N VAL A 7 -32.13 41.20 -3.94
CA VAL A 7 -32.31 40.35 -2.79
C VAL A 7 -32.54 38.88 -3.21
N ALA A 8 -33.24 38.66 -4.31
CA ALA A 8 -33.48 37.31 -4.85
C ALA A 8 -32.20 36.67 -5.41
N LEU A 9 -31.31 37.47 -5.97
CA LEU A 9 -30.04 36.96 -6.52
C LEU A 9 -29.04 36.54 -5.43
N MET A 10 -29.03 37.23 -4.31
CA MET A 10 -28.15 36.88 -3.18
C MET A 10 -28.58 35.61 -2.44
N SER A 11 -29.89 35.26 -2.45
CA SER A 11 -30.39 34.04 -1.81
C SER A 11 -30.04 32.76 -2.56
N VAL A 12 -29.81 32.82 -3.88
CA VAL A 12 -29.47 31.63 -4.69
C VAL A 12 -27.99 31.27 -4.58
N VAL A 13 -27.11 32.24 -4.29
CA VAL A 13 -25.66 31.99 -4.17
C VAL A 13 -25.29 31.25 -2.88
N MET A 14 -26.12 31.32 -1.81
CA MET A 14 -25.83 30.65 -0.53
C MET A 14 -26.17 29.14 -0.51
N LEU A 15 -26.86 28.62 -1.51
CA LEU A 15 -27.24 27.19 -1.56
C LEU A 15 -26.20 26.30 -2.25
N LEU A 16 -25.11 26.84 -2.78
CA LEU A 16 -24.04 26.11 -3.42
C LEU A 16 -22.80 25.89 -2.53
N ALA A 17 -22.91 26.16 -1.21
CA ALA A 17 -21.91 25.70 -0.25
C ALA A 17 -22.02 24.16 -0.10
N GLY A 18 -21.72 23.46 -1.21
CA GLY A 18 -21.65 22.01 -1.26
C GLY A 18 -20.61 21.52 -0.27
N CYS A 19 -20.96 20.48 0.47
CA CYS A 19 -20.09 19.72 1.34
C CYS A 19 -18.76 19.43 0.63
N SER A 20 -17.71 20.18 0.94
CA SER A 20 -16.36 19.77 0.63
C SER A 20 -16.04 18.63 1.60
N SER A 21 -16.25 17.39 1.16
CA SER A 21 -15.67 16.22 1.78
C SER A 21 -14.16 16.41 1.74
N THR A 22 -13.58 16.85 2.86
CA THR A 22 -12.13 16.88 3.03
C THR A 22 -11.62 15.47 2.74
N PRO A 23 -10.73 15.30 1.74
CA PRO A 23 -10.13 13.99 1.50
C PRO A 23 -9.44 13.61 2.80
N HIS A 24 -9.87 12.49 3.37
CA HIS A 24 -9.25 11.91 4.55
C HIS A 24 -7.77 11.74 4.20
N LYS A 25 -6.91 12.57 4.79
CA LYS A 25 -5.47 12.52 4.62
C LYS A 25 -5.04 11.16 5.20
N ARG A 26 -5.06 10.12 4.36
CA ARG A 26 -4.48 8.83 4.71
C ARG A 26 -3.07 9.14 5.16
N SER A 27 -2.74 8.79 6.39
CA SER A 27 -1.38 8.87 6.93
C SER A 27 -0.47 8.19 5.90
N SER A 28 0.27 8.99 5.16
CA SER A 28 1.18 8.51 4.13
C SER A 28 2.41 7.94 4.84
N ALA A 29 2.26 6.72 5.33
CA ALA A 29 3.41 5.98 5.82
C ALA A 29 4.43 5.91 4.67
N LYS A 30 5.66 6.33 4.95
CA LYS A 30 6.72 6.36 3.95
C LYS A 30 6.96 4.95 3.42
N ALA A 31 6.81 4.78 2.11
CA ALA A 31 7.13 3.52 1.46
C ALA A 31 8.65 3.27 1.47
N VAL A 32 9.05 2.03 1.63
CA VAL A 32 10.44 1.58 1.64
C VAL A 32 10.63 0.52 0.58
N PHE A 33 11.52 0.80 -0.37
CA PHE A 33 11.97 -0.15 -1.37
C PHE A 33 13.36 -0.67 -1.01
N LYS A 34 13.52 -1.98 -0.97
CA LYS A 34 14.81 -2.65 -0.81
C LYS A 34 15.01 -3.58 -1.98
N ALA A 35 16.26 -3.76 -2.40
CA ALA A 35 16.63 -4.64 -3.49
C ALA A 35 17.97 -5.31 -3.19
N CYS A 36 18.16 -6.52 -3.69
CA CYS A 36 19.37 -7.29 -3.60
C CYS A 36 19.55 -8.16 -4.85
N VAL A 37 20.75 -8.71 -5.03
CA VAL A 37 21.08 -9.60 -6.13
C VAL A 37 21.60 -10.92 -5.56
N HIS A 38 21.13 -12.03 -6.11
CA HIS A 38 21.62 -13.37 -5.79
C HIS A 38 22.91 -13.71 -6.57
N PRO A 39 23.70 -14.69 -6.13
CA PRO A 39 24.91 -15.12 -6.84
C PRO A 39 24.65 -15.63 -8.27
N ASP A 40 23.44 -16.09 -8.56
CA ASP A 40 22.97 -16.51 -9.89
C ASP A 40 22.49 -15.36 -10.78
N GLN A 41 22.70 -14.12 -10.33
CA GLN A 41 22.31 -12.88 -11.00
C GLN A 41 20.80 -12.57 -10.96
N SER A 42 19.99 -13.36 -10.28
CA SER A 42 18.59 -12.98 -10.10
C SER A 42 18.47 -11.75 -9.19
N LYS A 43 17.52 -10.87 -9.51
CA LYS A 43 17.25 -9.62 -8.77
C LYS A 43 15.99 -9.77 -7.95
N GLN A 44 16.10 -9.56 -6.66
CA GLN A 44 14.96 -9.61 -5.75
C GLN A 44 14.70 -8.24 -5.13
N PHE A 45 13.43 -7.93 -4.88
CA PHE A 45 13.05 -6.69 -4.20
C PHE A 45 11.96 -6.93 -3.16
N SER A 46 11.88 -6.00 -2.22
CA SER A 46 10.77 -5.85 -1.29
C SER A 46 10.29 -4.40 -1.31
N TYR A 47 9.00 -4.22 -1.53
CA TYR A 47 8.32 -2.94 -1.43
C TYR A 47 7.33 -2.99 -0.29
N ARG A 48 7.46 -2.11 0.68
CA ARG A 48 6.61 -2.11 1.87
C ARG A 48 6.17 -0.70 2.26
N LYS A 49 4.96 -0.61 2.80
CA LYS A 49 4.35 0.59 3.34
C LYS A 49 3.83 0.32 4.76
N GLY A 50 4.10 1.24 5.68
CA GLY A 50 3.75 1.06 7.09
C GLY A 50 4.82 0.32 7.90
N ARG A 51 4.43 -0.11 9.07
CA ARG A 51 5.29 -0.89 9.98
C ARG A 51 4.58 -2.17 10.36
N PRO A 52 5.26 -3.30 10.36
CA PRO A 52 4.67 -4.54 10.85
C PRO A 52 4.26 -4.35 12.31
N MET A 53 3.07 -4.84 12.64
CA MET A 53 2.60 -4.83 14.01
C MET A 53 3.46 -5.76 14.86
N GLN A 54 3.89 -5.29 16.03
CA GLN A 54 4.61 -6.17 16.96
C GLN A 54 3.70 -7.32 17.38
N ILE A 55 4.28 -8.51 17.57
CA ILE A 55 3.55 -9.75 17.88
C ILE A 55 2.61 -9.57 19.07
N GLU A 56 3.04 -8.85 20.10
CA GLU A 56 2.23 -8.53 21.28
C GLU A 56 0.97 -7.71 20.94
N GLN A 57 1.09 -6.71 20.08
CA GLN A 57 -0.04 -5.90 19.62
C GLN A 57 -1.00 -6.73 18.76
N LYS A 58 -0.47 -7.62 17.91
CA LYS A 58 -1.26 -8.51 17.07
C LYS A 58 -2.10 -9.47 17.92
N VAL A 59 -1.50 -10.09 18.93
CA VAL A 59 -2.19 -11.00 19.87
C VAL A 59 -3.24 -10.24 20.68
N MET A 60 -2.95 -9.03 21.13
CA MET A 60 -3.90 -8.22 21.90
C MET A 60 -5.11 -7.81 21.03
N MET A 61 -4.89 -7.40 19.78
CA MET A 61 -5.97 -7.08 18.84
C MET A 61 -6.83 -8.29 18.49
N GLN A 62 -6.23 -9.47 18.31
CA GLN A 62 -6.97 -10.71 18.05
C GLN A 62 -7.88 -11.05 19.23
N ARG A 63 -7.38 -10.97 20.47
CA ARG A 63 -8.19 -11.22 21.67
C ARG A 63 -9.36 -10.24 21.80
N MET A 64 -9.12 -8.95 21.53
CA MET A 64 -10.18 -7.94 21.53
C MET A 64 -11.23 -8.21 20.44
N ALA A 65 -10.80 -8.61 19.25
CA ALA A 65 -11.71 -8.94 18.15
C ALA A 65 -12.55 -10.18 18.45
N GLU A 66 -11.96 -11.23 19.03
CA GLU A 66 -12.67 -12.45 19.48
C GLU A 66 -13.70 -12.11 20.57
N GLU A 67 -13.32 -11.28 21.54
CA GLU A 67 -14.24 -10.86 22.60
C GLU A 67 -15.40 -10.03 22.06
N GLN A 68 -15.17 -9.13 21.10
CA GLN A 68 -16.23 -8.39 20.43
C GLN A 68 -17.10 -9.29 19.56
N ALA A 69 -16.52 -10.26 18.83
CA ALA A 69 -17.27 -11.21 18.03
C ALA A 69 -18.18 -12.10 18.87
N MET A 70 -17.74 -12.50 20.07
CA MET A 70 -18.57 -13.22 21.03
C MET A 70 -19.75 -12.38 21.55
N ARG A 71 -19.53 -11.08 21.76
CA ARG A 71 -20.58 -10.16 22.24
C ARG A 71 -21.63 -9.83 21.20
N THR A 72 -21.25 -9.75 19.93
CA THR A 72 -22.14 -9.22 18.87
C THR A 72 -22.70 -10.29 17.94
N ARG A 73 -22.18 -11.54 17.95
CA ARG A 73 -22.45 -12.57 16.92
C ARG A 73 -22.40 -12.02 15.49
N ALA A 74 -21.76 -10.90 15.31
CA ALA A 74 -21.62 -10.24 14.02
C ALA A 74 -20.40 -10.78 13.28
N ARG A 75 -20.56 -10.99 12.01
CA ARG A 75 -19.49 -11.30 11.06
C ARG A 75 -18.38 -10.23 11.19
N PRO A 76 -17.12 -10.60 11.38
CA PRO A 76 -16.06 -9.60 11.51
C PRO A 76 -16.04 -8.69 10.27
N ALA A 77 -16.07 -7.39 10.49
CA ALA A 77 -16.09 -6.37 9.43
C ALA A 77 -14.86 -6.39 8.50
N ASN A 78 -13.91 -7.29 8.75
CA ASN A 78 -12.65 -7.45 8.01
C ASN A 78 -12.68 -8.58 6.98
N ALA A 79 -13.80 -9.32 6.84
CA ALA A 79 -13.89 -10.41 5.86
C ALA A 79 -13.72 -9.91 4.40
N ASP A 80 -14.07 -8.65 4.14
CA ASP A 80 -14.02 -8.07 2.80
C ASP A 80 -12.63 -7.54 2.38
N ARG A 81 -11.63 -7.63 3.27
CA ARG A 81 -10.29 -7.07 3.03
C ARG A 81 -9.29 -8.05 2.44
N TYR A 82 -9.62 -9.35 2.49
CA TYR A 82 -8.76 -10.42 1.97
C TYR A 82 -9.08 -10.85 0.54
N ASP A 83 -10.17 -10.29 -0.04
CA ASP A 83 -10.61 -10.65 -1.41
C ASP A 83 -9.95 -9.81 -2.51
N LYS A 84 -8.83 -9.12 -2.21
CA LYS A 84 -8.05 -8.48 -3.28
C LYS A 84 -7.25 -9.54 -4.01
N GLU A 85 -7.50 -9.65 -5.30
CA GLU A 85 -6.67 -10.48 -6.17
C GLU A 85 -5.21 -10.02 -6.14
N PRO A 86 -4.23 -10.95 -6.17
CA PRO A 86 -2.82 -10.59 -6.31
C PRO A 86 -2.61 -9.69 -7.54
N GLY A 87 -1.87 -8.61 -7.38
CA GLY A 87 -1.59 -7.67 -8.47
C GLY A 87 -2.53 -6.46 -8.54
N GLU A 88 -3.52 -6.32 -7.65
CA GLU A 88 -4.45 -5.19 -7.67
C GLU A 88 -4.39 -4.34 -6.40
N GLY A 89 -4.42 -3.02 -6.61
CA GLY A 89 -4.57 -2.04 -5.54
C GLY A 89 -3.50 -0.97 -5.48
N PRO A 90 -3.69 0.05 -4.63
CA PRO A 90 -2.84 1.25 -4.60
C PRO A 90 -1.35 0.98 -4.34
N LEU A 91 -1.01 -0.12 -3.66
CA LEU A 91 0.39 -0.48 -3.41
C LEU A 91 1.06 -0.99 -4.70
N TYR A 92 0.33 -1.72 -5.52
CA TYR A 92 0.80 -2.21 -6.82
C TYR A 92 0.97 -1.07 -7.82
N ASP A 93 0.05 -0.10 -7.82
CA ASP A 93 0.15 1.09 -8.67
C ASP A 93 1.41 1.91 -8.31
N GLU A 94 1.64 2.15 -7.01
CA GLU A 94 2.83 2.84 -6.51
C GLU A 94 4.13 2.05 -6.84
N LEU A 95 4.08 0.72 -6.75
CA LEU A 95 5.21 -0.14 -7.10
C LEU A 95 5.50 -0.10 -8.61
N ALA A 96 4.48 -0.14 -9.46
CA ALA A 96 4.62 -0.04 -10.91
C ALA A 96 5.30 1.28 -11.32
N GLU A 97 4.83 2.42 -10.80
CA GLU A 97 5.45 3.74 -11.03
C GLU A 97 6.91 3.77 -10.55
N LEU A 98 7.20 3.15 -9.40
CA LEU A 98 8.55 3.07 -8.87
C LEU A 98 9.47 2.22 -9.78
N MET A 99 8.98 1.08 -10.29
CA MET A 99 9.73 0.21 -11.19
C MET A 99 10.06 0.90 -12.51
N GLU A 100 9.11 1.64 -13.08
CA GLU A 100 9.34 2.47 -14.27
C GLU A 100 10.38 3.56 -14.00
N THR A 101 10.27 4.27 -12.88
CA THR A 101 11.19 5.35 -12.53
C THR A 101 12.62 4.84 -12.28
N LYS A 102 12.75 3.71 -11.58
CA LYS A 102 14.06 3.13 -11.23
C LYS A 102 14.65 2.28 -12.33
N GLN A 103 13.87 1.83 -13.29
CA GLN A 103 14.28 0.86 -14.33
C GLN A 103 14.92 -0.39 -13.72
N PHE A 104 14.39 -0.84 -12.57
CA PHE A 104 14.99 -1.94 -11.82
C PHE A 104 14.65 -3.30 -12.44
N CYS A 105 13.37 -3.59 -12.68
CA CYS A 105 12.92 -4.78 -13.40
C CYS A 105 12.47 -4.35 -14.81
N LYS A 106 13.36 -4.47 -15.79
CA LYS A 106 13.10 -3.98 -17.15
C LYS A 106 12.12 -4.84 -17.95
N GLU A 107 12.07 -6.12 -17.66
CA GLU A 107 11.19 -7.11 -18.30
C GLU A 107 10.02 -7.51 -17.39
N GLY A 108 9.75 -6.68 -16.36
CA GLY A 108 8.73 -6.96 -15.38
C GLY A 108 9.22 -7.86 -14.25
N TYR A 109 8.30 -8.30 -13.40
CA TYR A 109 8.62 -9.13 -12.25
C TYR A 109 7.49 -10.14 -11.99
N PHE A 110 7.79 -11.17 -11.22
CA PHE A 110 6.78 -12.03 -10.60
C PHE A 110 6.80 -11.89 -9.09
N GLU A 111 5.62 -11.99 -8.49
CA GLU A 111 5.43 -11.90 -7.06
C GLU A 111 5.82 -13.21 -6.37
N LEU A 112 6.67 -13.10 -5.34
CA LEU A 112 7.05 -14.23 -4.50
C LEU A 112 6.19 -14.34 -3.25
N ASP A 113 5.85 -13.19 -2.67
CA ASP A 113 5.05 -13.10 -1.43
C ASP A 113 4.41 -11.73 -1.30
N SER A 114 3.23 -11.67 -0.70
CA SER A 114 2.58 -10.43 -0.34
C SER A 114 1.87 -10.53 1.02
N SER A 115 1.83 -9.41 1.72
CA SER A 115 1.19 -9.32 3.02
C SER A 115 0.45 -7.99 3.14
N PHE A 116 -0.84 -8.05 3.45
CA PHE A 116 -1.73 -6.90 3.61
C PHE A 116 -2.37 -6.95 5.00
N GLU A 117 -1.68 -6.43 5.99
CA GLU A 117 -2.16 -6.33 7.37
C GLU A 117 -2.57 -4.88 7.70
N HIS A 118 -3.30 -4.68 8.79
CA HIS A 118 -3.69 -3.36 9.25
C HIS A 118 -2.49 -2.42 9.43
N GLY A 119 -2.36 -1.43 8.54
CA GLY A 119 -1.28 -0.44 8.57
C GLY A 119 0.08 -0.94 8.11
N TYR A 120 0.14 -2.18 7.58
CA TYR A 120 1.33 -2.74 6.97
C TYR A 120 0.98 -3.48 5.68
N GLU A 121 1.63 -3.09 4.61
CA GLU A 121 1.49 -3.70 3.29
C GLU A 121 2.90 -4.00 2.77
N ARG A 122 3.11 -5.17 2.21
CA ARG A 122 4.40 -5.62 1.67
C ARG A 122 4.19 -6.47 0.42
N ILE A 123 5.03 -6.26 -0.58
CA ILE A 123 5.17 -7.10 -1.77
C ILE A 123 6.64 -7.48 -1.88
N ILE A 124 6.91 -8.76 -2.09
CA ILE A 124 8.23 -9.28 -2.43
C ILE A 124 8.14 -9.85 -3.83
N GLY A 125 9.08 -9.51 -4.69
CA GLY A 125 9.11 -10.02 -6.05
C GLY A 125 10.53 -10.23 -6.57
N GLU A 126 10.61 -10.95 -7.67
CA GLU A 126 11.83 -11.21 -8.41
C GLU A 126 11.66 -10.73 -9.86
N CYS A 127 12.68 -10.02 -10.38
CA CYS A 127 12.64 -9.53 -11.76
C CYS A 127 12.74 -10.68 -12.76
N ASN A 128 12.10 -10.51 -13.91
CA ASN A 128 12.23 -11.45 -15.04
C ASN A 128 13.57 -11.33 -15.75
N ASP A 129 14.25 -10.17 -15.60
CA ASP A 129 15.57 -9.89 -16.17
C ASP A 129 16.68 -10.07 -15.12
N SER A 130 17.83 -10.58 -15.55
CA SER A 130 19.02 -10.77 -14.70
C SER A 130 19.73 -9.45 -14.41
N ALA A 131 20.51 -9.43 -13.32
CA ALA A 131 21.37 -8.31 -12.96
C ALA A 131 22.53 -8.16 -13.94
N THR A 132 22.80 -6.94 -14.35
CA THR A 132 24.01 -6.57 -15.09
C THR A 132 25.21 -6.53 -14.14
N GLU A 133 26.45 -6.59 -14.68
CA GLU A 133 27.66 -6.45 -13.89
C GLU A 133 27.69 -5.16 -13.06
N GLN A 134 27.15 -4.08 -13.59
CA GLN A 134 27.08 -2.80 -12.87
C GLN A 134 26.07 -2.85 -11.70
N GLU A 135 24.97 -3.56 -11.86
CA GLU A 135 23.98 -3.76 -10.79
C GLU A 135 24.54 -4.68 -9.71
N MET A 136 25.24 -5.75 -10.07
CA MET A 136 25.93 -6.63 -9.12
C MET A 136 26.98 -5.91 -8.26
N GLN A 137 27.63 -4.89 -8.80
CA GLN A 137 28.60 -4.09 -8.04
C GLN A 137 27.95 -3.07 -7.10
N LYS A 138 26.73 -2.64 -7.39
CA LYS A 138 26.03 -1.57 -6.65
C LYS A 138 25.03 -2.08 -5.63
N LEU A 139 24.43 -3.23 -5.89
CA LEU A 139 23.40 -3.80 -5.03
C LEU A 139 24.02 -4.74 -4.00
N PRO A 140 23.45 -4.83 -2.80
CA PRO A 140 23.86 -5.84 -1.84
C PRO A 140 23.53 -7.25 -2.35
N LEU A 141 24.33 -8.23 -1.94
CA LEU A 141 23.96 -9.64 -2.13
C LEU A 141 22.78 -9.98 -1.21
N CYS A 142 21.85 -10.77 -1.72
CA CYS A 142 20.76 -11.30 -0.91
C CYS A 142 21.36 -12.29 0.11
N GLY A 143 21.11 -12.05 1.40
CA GLY A 143 21.55 -12.93 2.47
C GLY A 143 20.58 -14.12 2.66
N PRO A 144 21.01 -15.19 3.37
CA PRO A 144 20.17 -16.35 3.64
C PRO A 144 18.95 -16.03 4.52
N ASP A 145 19.01 -14.91 5.26
CA ASP A 145 17.92 -14.41 6.11
C ASP A 145 17.20 -13.19 5.53
N ASP A 146 17.61 -12.72 4.35
CA ASP A 146 16.94 -11.63 3.65
C ASP A 146 15.60 -12.13 3.06
N ARG A 147 14.70 -12.54 3.96
CA ARG A 147 13.28 -12.34 3.71
C ARG A 147 13.05 -10.83 3.73
N LEU A 148 13.34 -10.24 2.57
CA LEU A 148 13.28 -8.81 2.33
C LEU A 148 11.98 -8.19 2.88
#